data_4b1423a89e678c9b2e4467a0a3154a06
#
_entry.id   4b1423a89e678c9b2e4467a0a3154a06
#
_cell.length_a   1.000
_cell.length_b   1.000
_cell.length_c   1.000
_cell.angle_alpha   90.00
_cell.angle_beta   90.00
_cell.angle_gamma   90.00
#
_symmetry.space_group_name_H-M   'P 1'
#
loop_
_entity.id
_entity.type
_entity.pdbx_description
1 polymer ?
#
loop_
_entity_poly.entity_id
_entity_poly.type
_entity_poly.pdbx_seq_one_letter_code
_entity_poly.pdbx_strand_id
1 'polypeptide(L)'
;MVLFAFAVASVLLSNLYWLAYDILRPGTRMPFAANEIGEWAMFLLLGAALNTQSARLTANREMLFAALFTAANVALWIAWSGEWVDDILTGAAFGYFLCSLAAQIKLAEGFPAWEWRLLGVACPVLLAAQTAIFFVPEPMKQPLDLFCYCLLFAVAAFLLIRALRSLRSVEGTSSAALEAFAAYAWATVTQYMSSGWFYITALMLAALCFPMMLLALKKEVAKG
;
A
#
# COMPACT_ATOMS: atom_id res chain seq x y z
N MET A 1 -9.44 -14.47 -7.62
CA MET A 1 -8.28 -15.39 -7.44
C MET A 1 -7.26 -15.28 -8.58
N VAL A 2 -7.64 -15.44 -9.85
CA VAL A 2 -6.68 -15.41 -10.99
C VAL A 2 -5.88 -14.09 -11.04
N LEU A 3 -6.55 -12.93 -11.00
CA LEU A 3 -5.88 -11.61 -10.99
C LEU A 3 -4.93 -11.45 -9.80
N PHE A 4 -5.31 -11.94 -8.62
CA PHE A 4 -4.44 -11.92 -7.46
C PHE A 4 -3.18 -12.79 -7.65
N ALA A 5 -3.32 -13.98 -8.26
CA ALA A 5 -2.19 -14.83 -8.58
C ALA A 5 -1.23 -14.15 -9.59
N PHE A 6 -1.76 -13.48 -10.60
CA PHE A 6 -0.94 -12.70 -11.53
C PHE A 6 -0.28 -11.48 -10.84
N ALA A 7 -0.96 -10.81 -9.91
CA ALA A 7 -0.35 -9.73 -9.12
C ALA A 7 0.85 -10.22 -8.31
N VAL A 8 0.71 -11.36 -7.61
CA VAL A 8 1.81 -11.99 -6.87
C VAL A 8 2.94 -12.44 -7.81
N ALA A 9 2.60 -13.03 -8.96
CA ALA A 9 3.60 -13.42 -9.96
C ALA A 9 4.37 -12.23 -10.51
N SER A 10 3.71 -11.10 -10.75
CA SER A 10 4.36 -9.86 -11.23
C SER A 10 5.41 -9.36 -10.26
N VAL A 11 5.09 -9.28 -8.96
CA VAL A 11 6.05 -8.83 -7.95
C VAL A 11 7.18 -9.83 -7.72
N LEU A 12 6.90 -11.13 -7.79
CA LEU A 12 7.94 -12.16 -7.68
C LEU A 12 8.92 -12.10 -8.86
N LEU A 13 8.42 -11.97 -10.09
CA LEU A 13 9.25 -11.83 -11.29
C LEU A 13 10.07 -10.54 -11.25
N SER A 14 9.48 -9.44 -10.79
CA SER A 14 10.16 -8.17 -10.58
C SER A 14 11.33 -8.31 -9.61
N ASN A 15 11.11 -8.91 -8.44
CA ASN A 15 12.16 -9.13 -7.45
C ASN A 15 13.23 -10.12 -7.92
N LEU A 16 12.85 -11.18 -8.65
CA LEU A 16 13.80 -12.11 -9.25
C LEU A 16 14.68 -11.43 -10.31
N TYR A 17 14.08 -10.57 -11.13
CA TYR A 17 14.83 -9.78 -12.11
C TYR A 17 15.84 -8.85 -11.41
N TRP A 18 15.38 -8.14 -10.37
CA TRP A 18 16.25 -7.27 -9.58
C TRP A 18 17.43 -8.04 -8.97
N LEU A 19 17.14 -9.18 -8.32
CA LEU A 19 18.17 -10.04 -7.72
C LEU A 19 19.18 -10.56 -8.77
N ALA A 20 18.67 -11.04 -9.92
CA ALA A 20 19.53 -11.52 -10.99
C ALA A 20 20.42 -10.40 -11.54
N TYR A 21 19.88 -9.20 -11.70
CA TYR A 21 20.64 -8.05 -12.16
C TYR A 21 21.75 -7.66 -11.18
N ASP A 22 21.43 -7.59 -9.89
CA ASP A 22 22.41 -7.24 -8.83
C ASP A 22 23.55 -8.25 -8.73
N ILE A 23 23.25 -9.56 -8.88
CA ILE A 23 24.26 -10.63 -8.90
C ILE A 23 25.14 -10.54 -10.15
N LEU A 24 24.55 -10.29 -11.32
CA LEU A 24 25.28 -10.31 -12.59
C LEU A 24 26.04 -9.02 -12.87
N ARG A 25 25.60 -7.90 -12.31
CA ARG A 25 26.18 -6.56 -12.53
C ARG A 25 26.28 -5.75 -11.22
N PRO A 26 27.06 -6.24 -10.25
CA PRO A 26 27.16 -5.60 -8.95
C PRO A 26 27.65 -4.15 -9.09
N GLY A 27 27.02 -3.23 -8.35
CA GLY A 27 27.41 -1.82 -8.33
C GLY A 27 27.03 -1.01 -9.56
N THR A 28 26.32 -1.59 -10.53
CA THR A 28 25.77 -0.83 -11.67
C THR A 28 24.32 -0.45 -11.40
N ARG A 29 23.95 0.79 -11.74
CA ARG A 29 22.52 1.20 -11.67
C ARG A 29 21.71 0.35 -12.67
N MET A 30 20.63 -0.23 -12.21
CA MET A 30 19.70 -0.97 -13.06
C MET A 30 19.10 -0.02 -14.12
N PRO A 31 19.07 -0.44 -15.40
CA PRO A 31 18.33 0.33 -16.40
C PRO A 31 16.85 0.35 -16.01
N PHE A 32 16.21 1.49 -16.32
CA PHE A 32 14.82 1.76 -16.07
C PHE A 32 13.90 0.54 -16.25
N ALA A 33 12.99 0.39 -15.33
CA ALA A 33 11.63 -0.11 -15.55
C ALA A 33 11.33 -1.61 -15.44
N ALA A 34 12.25 -2.54 -15.43
CA ALA A 34 11.78 -3.94 -15.43
C ALA A 34 11.19 -4.36 -14.08
N ASN A 35 11.79 -3.92 -12.96
CA ASN A 35 11.22 -4.15 -11.62
C ASN A 35 10.02 -3.26 -11.35
N GLU A 36 10.04 -2.01 -11.79
CA GLU A 36 8.97 -1.03 -11.62
C GLU A 36 7.72 -1.42 -12.40
N ILE A 37 7.86 -1.87 -13.67
CA ILE A 37 6.74 -2.41 -14.46
C ILE A 37 6.05 -3.57 -13.73
N GLY A 38 6.81 -4.48 -13.10
CA GLY A 38 6.24 -5.58 -12.33
C GLY A 38 5.46 -5.10 -11.11
N GLU A 39 5.92 -4.05 -10.45
CA GLU A 39 5.25 -3.42 -9.33
C GLU A 39 3.97 -2.68 -9.76
N TRP A 40 4.03 -1.89 -10.84
CA TRP A 40 2.84 -1.25 -11.41
C TRP A 40 1.79 -2.27 -11.84
N ALA A 41 2.21 -3.35 -12.52
CA ALA A 41 1.33 -4.44 -12.91
C ALA A 41 0.67 -5.09 -11.69
N MET A 42 1.41 -5.28 -10.60
CA MET A 42 0.85 -5.79 -9.34
C MET A 42 -0.25 -4.88 -8.80
N PHE A 43 -0.03 -3.56 -8.66
CA PHE A 43 -1.04 -2.64 -8.16
C PHE A 43 -2.28 -2.58 -9.05
N LEU A 44 -2.09 -2.55 -10.37
CA LEU A 44 -3.21 -2.56 -11.32
C LEU A 44 -4.01 -3.86 -11.23
N LEU A 45 -3.35 -5.01 -11.09
CA LEU A 45 -4.01 -6.29 -10.95
C LEU A 45 -4.72 -6.45 -9.60
N LEU A 46 -4.15 -5.93 -8.50
CA LEU A 46 -4.80 -5.90 -7.20
C LEU A 46 -6.06 -5.01 -7.22
N GLY A 47 -5.97 -3.82 -7.82
CA GLY A 47 -7.11 -2.94 -8.01
C GLY A 47 -8.19 -3.58 -8.88
N ALA A 48 -7.82 -4.21 -10.00
CA ALA A 48 -8.74 -4.95 -10.85
C ALA A 48 -9.39 -6.13 -10.11
N ALA A 49 -8.63 -6.86 -9.28
CA ALA A 49 -9.16 -7.96 -8.48
C ALA A 49 -10.24 -7.49 -7.50
N LEU A 50 -10.03 -6.35 -6.85
CA LEU A 50 -11.03 -5.73 -5.97
C LEU A 50 -12.28 -5.30 -6.77
N ASN A 51 -12.12 -4.74 -7.96
CA ASN A 51 -13.22 -4.26 -8.77
C ASN A 51 -14.07 -5.38 -9.39
N THR A 52 -13.57 -6.61 -9.51
CA THR A 52 -14.38 -7.75 -9.97
C THR A 52 -15.46 -8.17 -8.97
N GLN A 53 -15.37 -7.69 -7.72
CA GLN A 53 -16.35 -8.03 -6.67
C GLN A 53 -17.60 -7.12 -6.68
N SER A 54 -17.55 -5.97 -7.35
CA SER A 54 -18.68 -5.05 -7.42
C SER A 54 -19.03 -4.67 -8.85
N ALA A 55 -20.32 -4.66 -9.15
CA ALA A 55 -20.84 -4.44 -10.50
C ALA A 55 -20.64 -2.98 -11.02
N ARG A 56 -20.38 -2.00 -10.17
CA ARG A 56 -20.15 -0.59 -10.55
C ARG A 56 -19.28 0.14 -9.53
N LEU A 57 -18.18 0.69 -9.99
CA LEU A 57 -17.45 1.74 -9.27
C LEU A 57 -18.25 3.04 -9.36
N THR A 58 -18.90 3.42 -8.28
CA THR A 58 -19.47 4.76 -8.16
C THR A 58 -18.46 5.65 -7.43
N ALA A 59 -18.13 6.79 -8.05
CA ALA A 59 -17.28 7.77 -7.39
C ALA A 59 -17.91 8.18 -6.05
N ASN A 60 -17.12 8.05 -4.99
CA ASN A 60 -17.56 8.36 -3.64
C ASN A 60 -16.49 9.22 -2.92
N ARG A 61 -16.85 9.72 -1.75
CA ARG A 61 -15.99 10.60 -0.95
C ARG A 61 -14.68 9.91 -0.53
N GLU A 62 -14.72 8.63 -0.25
CA GLU A 62 -13.59 7.80 0.17
C GLU A 62 -12.59 7.62 -0.99
N MET A 63 -13.09 7.41 -2.21
CA MET A 63 -12.23 7.40 -3.41
C MET A 63 -11.57 8.74 -3.66
N LEU A 64 -12.31 9.85 -3.50
CA LEU A 64 -11.73 11.19 -3.62
C LEU A 64 -10.62 11.41 -2.59
N PHE A 65 -10.84 10.99 -1.35
CA PHE A 65 -9.82 11.06 -0.30
C PHE A 65 -8.58 10.25 -0.67
N ALA A 66 -8.74 9.01 -1.13
CA ALA A 66 -7.63 8.16 -1.59
C ALA A 66 -6.86 8.79 -2.76
N ALA A 67 -7.57 9.36 -3.73
CA ALA A 67 -6.96 10.05 -4.87
C ALA A 67 -6.17 11.28 -4.45
N LEU A 68 -6.73 12.13 -3.56
CA LEU A 68 -6.04 13.30 -3.04
C LEU A 68 -4.81 12.93 -2.19
N PHE A 69 -4.93 11.89 -1.36
CA PHE A 69 -3.79 11.38 -0.60
C PHE A 69 -2.67 10.90 -1.51
N THR A 70 -3.00 10.13 -2.57
CA THR A 70 -2.02 9.66 -3.55
C THR A 70 -1.37 10.84 -4.29
N ALA A 71 -2.16 11.79 -4.77
CA ALA A 71 -1.62 12.96 -5.48
C ALA A 71 -0.67 13.79 -4.62
N ALA A 72 -1.00 13.97 -3.33
CA ALA A 72 -0.13 14.67 -2.40
C ALA A 72 1.19 13.91 -2.15
N ASN A 73 1.13 12.57 -2.02
CA ASN A 73 2.34 11.75 -1.88
C ASN A 73 3.22 11.81 -3.13
N VAL A 74 2.64 11.70 -4.33
CA VAL A 74 3.38 11.85 -5.59
C VAL A 74 4.09 13.20 -5.66
N ALA A 75 3.44 14.28 -5.27
CA ALA A 75 4.06 15.60 -5.23
C ALA A 75 5.26 15.65 -4.25
N LEU A 76 5.16 15.00 -3.09
CA LEU A 76 6.27 14.89 -2.13
C LEU A 76 7.41 14.02 -2.67
N TRP A 77 7.11 12.89 -3.31
CA TRP A 77 8.12 12.00 -3.91
C TRP A 77 8.89 12.74 -5.01
N ILE A 78 8.20 13.40 -5.93
CA ILE A 78 8.84 14.24 -6.97
C ILE A 78 9.75 15.30 -6.36
N ALA A 79 9.32 15.93 -5.26
CA ALA A 79 10.11 16.95 -4.58
C ALA A 79 11.37 16.34 -3.91
N TRP A 80 11.35 15.08 -3.52
CA TRP A 80 12.48 14.39 -2.91
C TRP A 80 13.41 13.70 -3.92
N SER A 81 12.84 12.92 -4.83
CA SER A 81 13.60 12.08 -5.77
C SER A 81 14.05 12.86 -7.01
N GLY A 82 13.22 13.76 -7.50
CA GLY A 82 13.35 14.38 -8.82
C GLY A 82 13.03 13.44 -9.99
N GLU A 83 12.62 12.19 -9.73
CA GLU A 83 12.31 11.16 -10.74
C GLU A 83 10.81 11.18 -11.10
N TRP A 84 10.32 12.32 -11.55
CA TRP A 84 8.90 12.61 -11.74
C TRP A 84 8.13 11.61 -12.61
N VAL A 85 8.77 10.97 -13.60
CA VAL A 85 8.11 10.00 -14.50
C VAL A 85 7.75 8.73 -13.73
N ASP A 86 8.71 8.18 -12.97
CA ASP A 86 8.52 6.99 -12.15
C ASP A 86 7.52 7.25 -11.03
N ASP A 87 7.68 8.36 -10.32
CA ASP A 87 6.78 8.75 -9.23
C ASP A 87 5.33 8.92 -9.69
N ILE A 88 5.09 9.49 -10.88
CA ILE A 88 3.74 9.62 -11.46
C ILE A 88 3.17 8.25 -11.83
N LEU A 89 3.94 7.38 -12.49
CA LEU A 89 3.45 6.07 -12.93
C LEU A 89 3.18 5.15 -11.74
N THR A 90 4.09 5.11 -10.78
CA THR A 90 3.90 4.38 -9.51
C THR A 90 2.70 4.93 -8.75
N GLY A 91 2.60 6.25 -8.62
CA GLY A 91 1.46 6.90 -7.99
C GLY A 91 0.13 6.64 -8.69
N ALA A 92 0.11 6.60 -10.03
CA ALA A 92 -1.10 6.27 -10.78
C ALA A 92 -1.54 4.82 -10.56
N ALA A 93 -0.62 3.87 -10.63
CA ALA A 93 -0.90 2.45 -10.40
C ALA A 93 -1.34 2.18 -8.96
N PHE A 94 -0.61 2.71 -7.99
CA PHE A 94 -0.94 2.60 -6.57
C PHE A 94 -2.23 3.34 -6.21
N GLY A 95 -2.44 4.53 -6.76
CA GLY A 95 -3.66 5.33 -6.58
C GLY A 95 -4.90 4.61 -7.11
N TYR A 96 -4.80 3.93 -8.26
CA TYR A 96 -5.87 3.07 -8.76
C TYR A 96 -6.22 1.95 -7.76
N PHE A 97 -5.20 1.29 -7.21
CA PHE A 97 -5.40 0.27 -6.18
C PHE A 97 -6.07 0.85 -4.92
N LEU A 98 -5.59 2.00 -4.40
CA LEU A 98 -6.17 2.66 -3.23
C LEU A 98 -7.62 3.11 -3.46
N CYS A 99 -7.93 3.68 -4.62
CA CYS A 99 -9.29 4.08 -4.99
C CYS A 99 -10.22 2.87 -5.07
N SER A 100 -9.74 1.76 -5.65
CA SER A 100 -10.50 0.51 -5.72
C SER A 100 -10.77 -0.06 -4.32
N LEU A 101 -9.77 -0.06 -3.45
CA LEU A 101 -9.89 -0.50 -2.07
C LEU A 101 -10.88 0.38 -1.29
N ALA A 102 -10.78 1.71 -1.39
CA ALA A 102 -11.67 2.64 -0.74
C ALA A 102 -13.14 2.46 -1.18
N ALA A 103 -13.37 2.19 -2.46
CA ALA A 103 -14.69 1.88 -2.99
C ALA A 103 -15.27 0.60 -2.37
N GLN A 104 -14.47 -0.47 -2.27
CA GLN A 104 -14.91 -1.74 -1.69
C GLN A 104 -15.17 -1.64 -0.19
N ILE A 105 -14.31 -0.95 0.56
CA ILE A 105 -14.50 -0.71 2.00
C ILE A 105 -15.82 0.01 2.26
N LYS A 106 -16.21 0.96 1.40
CA LYS A 106 -17.49 1.68 1.53
C LYS A 106 -18.70 0.81 1.27
N LEU A 107 -18.58 -0.14 0.36
CA LEU A 107 -19.67 -1.07 0.00
C LEU A 107 -19.79 -2.24 0.99
N ALA A 108 -18.71 -2.57 1.70
CA ALA A 108 -18.68 -3.70 2.62
C ALA A 108 -19.47 -3.41 3.89
N GLU A 109 -20.50 -4.21 4.14
CA GLU A 109 -21.15 -4.27 5.44
C GLU A 109 -20.19 -4.90 6.46
N GLY A 110 -19.85 -4.14 7.51
CA GLY A 110 -19.02 -4.65 8.62
C GLY A 110 -17.58 -4.15 8.68
N PHE A 111 -17.12 -3.32 7.75
CA PHE A 111 -15.84 -2.61 7.94
C PHE A 111 -16.01 -1.55 9.04
N PRO A 112 -15.22 -1.61 10.14
CA PRO A 112 -15.46 -0.74 11.27
C PRO A 112 -15.26 0.75 10.94
N ALA A 113 -16.26 1.57 11.18
CA ALA A 113 -16.22 3.01 10.89
C ALA A 113 -15.06 3.76 11.59
N TRP A 114 -14.58 3.25 12.72
CA TRP A 114 -13.48 3.86 13.47
C TRP A 114 -12.11 3.60 12.81
N GLU A 115 -11.90 2.48 12.10
CA GLU A 115 -10.69 2.23 11.31
C GLU A 115 -10.58 3.26 10.18
N TRP A 116 -11.70 3.56 9.55
CA TRP A 116 -11.78 4.59 8.53
C TRP A 116 -11.48 5.98 9.08
N ARG A 117 -11.94 6.27 10.31
CA ARG A 117 -11.60 7.53 11.01
C ARG A 117 -10.12 7.60 11.37
N LEU A 118 -9.52 6.49 11.81
CA LEU A 118 -8.09 6.43 12.09
C LEU A 118 -7.27 6.79 10.85
N LEU A 119 -7.55 6.18 9.70
CA LEU A 119 -6.88 6.50 8.44
C LEU A 119 -7.16 7.95 8.01
N GLY A 120 -8.39 8.43 8.21
CA GLY A 120 -8.78 9.81 7.93
C GLY A 120 -8.04 10.86 8.76
N VAL A 121 -7.48 10.48 9.91
CA VAL A 121 -6.61 11.34 10.75
C VAL A 121 -5.14 11.09 10.45
N ALA A 122 -4.72 9.82 10.35
CA ALA A 122 -3.32 9.46 10.15
C ALA A 122 -2.76 10.00 8.83
N CYS A 123 -3.51 9.91 7.72
CA CYS A 123 -3.08 10.39 6.43
C CYS A 123 -2.78 11.91 6.39
N PRO A 124 -3.70 12.80 6.83
CA PRO A 124 -3.40 14.24 6.86
C PRO A 124 -2.26 14.60 7.81
N VAL A 125 -2.17 13.95 8.98
CA VAL A 125 -1.09 14.19 9.95
C VAL A 125 0.25 13.78 9.34
N LEU A 126 0.32 12.63 8.67
CA LEU A 126 1.51 12.15 7.99
C LEU A 126 1.94 13.12 6.89
N LEU A 127 1.01 13.53 6.00
CA LEU A 127 1.29 14.48 4.93
C LEU A 127 1.77 15.84 5.45
N ALA A 128 1.13 16.34 6.52
CA ALA A 128 1.53 17.60 7.15
C ALA A 128 2.94 17.50 7.76
N ALA A 129 3.26 16.42 8.46
CA ALA A 129 4.57 16.20 9.05
C ALA A 129 5.66 16.06 7.96
N GLN A 130 5.41 15.30 6.92
CA GLN A 130 6.32 15.13 5.79
C GLN A 130 6.55 16.44 5.02
N THR A 131 5.49 17.21 4.80
CA THR A 131 5.62 18.54 4.19
C THR A 131 6.43 19.49 5.08
N ALA A 132 6.23 19.42 6.40
CA ALA A 132 6.96 20.26 7.36
C ALA A 132 8.48 20.03 7.33
N ILE A 133 8.94 18.81 6.99
CA ILE A 133 10.39 18.49 6.87
C ILE A 133 11.12 19.44 5.91
N PHE A 134 10.44 19.92 4.85
CA PHE A 134 11.03 20.86 3.91
C PHE A 134 11.28 22.26 4.49
N PHE A 135 10.56 22.65 5.54
CA PHE A 135 10.56 24.01 6.09
C PHE A 135 11.20 24.12 7.46
N VAL A 136 11.40 23.00 8.18
CA VAL A 136 12.03 23.05 9.51
C VAL A 136 13.57 23.09 9.41
N PRO A 137 14.25 23.71 10.41
CA PRO A 137 15.70 23.72 10.47
C PRO A 137 16.26 22.29 10.69
N GLU A 138 17.51 22.06 10.24
CA GLU A 138 18.17 20.74 10.27
C GLU A 138 18.04 19.98 11.61
N PRO A 139 18.20 20.60 12.80
CA PRO A 139 18.06 19.89 14.07
C PRO A 139 16.67 19.30 14.32
N MET A 140 15.63 19.84 13.67
CA MET A 140 14.24 19.41 13.83
C MET A 140 13.83 18.33 12.82
N LYS A 141 14.60 18.12 11.75
CA LYS A 141 14.28 17.14 10.72
C LYS A 141 14.29 15.71 11.26
N GLN A 142 15.35 15.32 11.95
CA GLN A 142 15.48 13.97 12.50
C GLN A 142 14.36 13.59 13.50
N PRO A 143 13.98 14.43 14.49
CA PRO A 143 12.82 14.16 15.34
C PRO A 143 11.51 14.03 14.55
N LEU A 144 11.31 14.84 13.50
CA LEU A 144 10.11 14.81 12.70
C LEU A 144 10.04 13.56 11.81
N ASP A 145 11.17 13.14 11.23
CA ASP A 145 11.28 11.86 10.51
C ASP A 145 10.96 10.69 11.43
N LEU A 146 11.52 10.68 12.63
CA LEU A 146 11.23 9.62 13.61
C LEU A 146 9.74 9.60 14.00
N PHE A 147 9.11 10.75 14.16
CA PHE A 147 7.66 10.84 14.38
C PHE A 147 6.88 10.23 13.21
N CYS A 148 7.24 10.56 11.96
CA CYS A 148 6.62 9.97 10.77
C CYS A 148 6.76 8.44 10.77
N TYR A 149 7.95 7.91 11.03
CA TYR A 149 8.18 6.47 11.11
C TYR A 149 7.37 5.81 12.22
N CYS A 150 7.34 6.39 13.42
CA CYS A 150 6.52 5.88 14.51
C CYS A 150 5.04 5.82 14.13
N LEU A 151 4.51 6.86 13.49
CA LEU A 151 3.12 6.90 13.03
C LEU A 151 2.86 5.84 11.95
N LEU A 152 3.72 5.75 10.95
CA LEU A 152 3.62 4.76 9.86
C LEU A 152 3.59 3.33 10.39
N PHE A 153 4.55 2.96 11.24
CA PHE A 153 4.66 1.61 11.79
C PHE A 153 3.57 1.30 12.81
N ALA A 154 3.13 2.27 13.61
CA ALA A 154 2.02 2.06 14.54
C ALA A 154 0.72 1.73 13.81
N VAL A 155 0.39 2.47 12.76
CA VAL A 155 -0.80 2.20 11.94
C VAL A 155 -0.65 0.89 11.15
N ALA A 156 0.53 0.60 10.59
CA ALA A 156 0.79 -0.67 9.90
C ALA A 156 0.60 -1.88 10.83
N ALA A 157 1.22 -1.85 12.01
CA ALA A 157 1.09 -2.91 13.01
C ALA A 157 -0.36 -3.08 13.47
N PHE A 158 -1.07 -1.97 13.66
CA PHE A 158 -2.47 -1.97 14.04
C PHE A 158 -3.35 -2.67 12.98
N LEU A 159 -3.26 -2.26 11.70
CA LEU A 159 -4.02 -2.85 10.60
C LEU A 159 -3.67 -4.33 10.41
N LEU A 160 -2.39 -4.70 10.55
CA LEU A 160 -1.95 -6.09 10.46
C LEU A 160 -2.56 -6.96 11.57
N ILE A 161 -2.54 -6.48 12.82
CA ILE A 161 -3.13 -7.19 13.96
C ILE A 161 -4.65 -7.36 13.75
N ARG A 162 -5.32 -6.34 13.23
CA ARG A 162 -6.74 -6.41 12.90
C ARG A 162 -7.03 -7.46 11.84
N ALA A 163 -6.33 -7.42 10.73
CA ALA A 163 -6.47 -8.39 9.66
C ALA A 163 -6.21 -9.84 10.15
N LEU A 164 -5.21 -10.04 11.01
CA LEU A 164 -4.94 -11.34 11.64
C LEU A 164 -6.08 -11.80 12.55
N ARG A 165 -6.70 -10.89 13.31
CA ARG A 165 -7.85 -11.23 14.18
C ARG A 165 -9.06 -11.60 13.35
N SER A 166 -9.38 -10.84 12.30
CA SER A 166 -10.49 -11.13 11.37
C SER A 166 -10.29 -12.46 10.66
N LEU A 167 -9.05 -12.80 10.28
CA LEU A 167 -8.73 -14.10 9.72
C LEU A 167 -8.95 -15.26 10.68
N ARG A 168 -8.79 -15.05 11.98
CA ARG A 168 -9.00 -16.09 13.01
C ARG A 168 -10.45 -16.25 13.42
N SER A 169 -11.31 -15.24 13.23
CA SER A 169 -12.71 -15.31 13.61
C SER A 169 -13.45 -16.37 12.79
N VAL A 170 -14.29 -17.16 13.45
CA VAL A 170 -15.10 -18.22 12.82
C VAL A 170 -16.20 -17.60 11.95
N GLU A 171 -16.71 -16.47 12.34
CA GLU A 171 -17.79 -15.74 11.63
C GLU A 171 -17.30 -15.03 10.35
N GLY A 172 -16.01 -15.17 10.01
CA GLY A 172 -15.31 -14.66 8.82
C GLY A 172 -16.15 -13.75 7.95
N THR A 173 -16.15 -12.50 8.31
CA THR A 173 -16.87 -11.46 7.59
C THR A 173 -16.16 -11.17 6.26
N SER A 174 -16.88 -10.72 5.25
CA SER A 174 -16.30 -10.17 4.00
C SER A 174 -15.29 -9.05 4.24
N SER A 175 -15.20 -8.55 5.47
CA SER A 175 -14.20 -7.55 5.90
C SER A 175 -12.78 -8.09 6.01
N ALA A 176 -12.56 -9.40 6.22
CA ALA A 176 -11.21 -9.93 6.46
C ALA A 176 -10.26 -9.74 5.25
N ALA A 177 -10.77 -9.91 4.03
CA ALA A 177 -9.99 -9.64 2.83
C ALA A 177 -9.68 -8.15 2.70
N LEU A 178 -10.67 -7.27 2.90
CA LEU A 178 -10.49 -5.83 2.82
C LEU A 178 -9.53 -5.31 3.89
N GLU A 179 -9.58 -5.85 5.12
CA GLU A 179 -8.62 -5.53 6.18
C GLU A 179 -7.19 -5.96 5.81
N ALA A 180 -7.03 -7.13 5.17
CA ALA A 180 -5.72 -7.58 4.69
C ALA A 180 -5.19 -6.70 3.54
N PHE A 181 -6.06 -6.30 2.60
CA PHE A 181 -5.70 -5.35 1.54
C PHE A 181 -5.36 -3.96 2.10
N ALA A 182 -6.09 -3.48 3.12
CA ALA A 182 -5.80 -2.21 3.78
C ALA A 182 -4.47 -2.25 4.54
N ALA A 183 -4.16 -3.35 5.22
CA ALA A 183 -2.87 -3.56 5.86
C ALA A 183 -1.72 -3.55 4.84
N TYR A 184 -1.91 -4.22 3.70
CA TYR A 184 -0.95 -4.21 2.59
C TYR A 184 -0.75 -2.81 2.03
N ALA A 185 -1.84 -2.10 1.73
CA ALA A 185 -1.78 -0.74 1.19
C ALA A 185 -0.99 0.21 2.12
N TRP A 186 -1.24 0.13 3.43
CA TRP A 186 -0.52 0.96 4.39
C TRP A 186 0.95 0.52 4.59
N ALA A 187 1.25 -0.78 4.56
CA ALA A 187 2.62 -1.27 4.58
C ALA A 187 3.41 -0.76 3.36
N THR A 188 2.77 -0.69 2.19
CA THR A 188 3.35 -0.10 0.98
C THR A 188 3.60 1.40 1.14
N VAL A 189 2.66 2.17 1.68
CA VAL A 189 2.89 3.59 2.02
C VAL A 189 4.08 3.72 2.97
N THR A 190 4.16 2.85 3.99
CA THR A 190 5.27 2.84 4.94
C THR A 190 6.60 2.55 4.25
N GLN A 191 6.62 1.62 3.30
CA GLN A 191 7.80 1.27 2.50
C GLN A 191 8.29 2.47 1.69
N TYR A 192 7.43 3.12 0.93
CA TYR A 192 7.80 4.27 0.09
C TYR A 192 8.21 5.52 0.87
N MET A 193 7.72 5.65 2.10
CA MET A 193 8.04 6.77 2.97
C MET A 193 9.15 6.50 3.98
N SER A 194 9.83 5.36 3.88
CA SER A 194 10.88 4.93 4.81
C SER A 194 12.22 4.76 4.10
N SER A 195 13.30 4.83 4.85
CA SER A 195 14.66 4.60 4.36
C SER A 195 15.43 3.64 5.26
N GLY A 196 16.54 3.09 4.77
CA GLY A 196 17.42 2.21 5.51
C GLY A 196 16.70 0.99 6.12
N TRP A 197 16.91 0.74 7.41
CA TRP A 197 16.30 -0.39 8.11
C TRP A 197 14.77 -0.31 8.21
N PHE A 198 14.22 0.89 8.28
CA PHE A 198 12.77 1.10 8.27
C PHE A 198 12.14 0.64 6.94
N TYR A 199 12.78 0.94 5.81
CA TYR A 199 12.36 0.44 4.49
C TYR A 199 12.32 -1.10 4.45
N ILE A 200 13.40 -1.78 4.91
CA ILE A 200 13.46 -3.24 4.93
C ILE A 200 12.35 -3.82 5.82
N THR A 201 12.12 -3.21 6.99
CA THR A 201 11.06 -3.66 7.90
C THR A 201 9.67 -3.49 7.27
N ALA A 202 9.42 -2.37 6.60
CA ALA A 202 8.16 -2.11 5.90
C ALA A 202 7.94 -3.09 4.73
N LEU A 203 9.00 -3.41 3.97
CA LEU A 203 8.97 -4.42 2.91
C LEU A 203 8.60 -5.81 3.47
N MET A 204 9.16 -6.20 4.61
CA MET A 204 8.79 -7.45 5.28
C MET A 204 7.32 -7.45 5.73
N LEU A 205 6.81 -6.34 6.25
CA LEU A 205 5.39 -6.21 6.62
C LEU A 205 4.49 -6.34 5.39
N ALA A 206 4.83 -5.68 4.29
CA ALA A 206 4.11 -5.81 3.03
C ALA A 206 4.10 -7.26 2.52
N ALA A 207 5.26 -7.93 2.55
CA ALA A 207 5.36 -9.34 2.16
C ALA A 207 4.49 -10.27 3.01
N LEU A 208 4.37 -10.03 4.32
CA LEU A 208 3.50 -10.79 5.22
C LEU A 208 2.01 -10.61 4.91
N CYS A 209 1.61 -9.51 4.26
CA CYS A 209 0.23 -9.29 3.88
C CYS A 209 -0.23 -10.20 2.72
N PHE A 210 0.67 -10.66 1.81
CA PHE A 210 0.31 -11.53 0.71
C PHE A 210 -0.33 -12.86 1.13
N PRO A 211 0.28 -13.67 2.02
CA PRO A 211 -0.38 -14.87 2.52
C PRO A 211 -1.67 -14.59 3.28
N MET A 212 -1.78 -13.44 3.95
CA MET A 212 -3.00 -13.03 4.64
C MET A 212 -4.13 -12.74 3.64
N MET A 213 -3.85 -11.96 2.58
CA MET A 213 -4.80 -11.71 1.49
C MET A 213 -5.25 -13.00 0.82
N LEU A 214 -4.31 -13.94 0.55
CA LEU A 214 -4.62 -15.24 -0.04
C LEU A 214 -5.55 -16.08 0.86
N LEU A 215 -5.25 -16.15 2.16
CA LEU A 215 -6.07 -16.89 3.13
C LEU A 215 -7.47 -16.28 3.26
N ALA A 216 -7.57 -14.95 3.26
CA ALA A 216 -8.83 -14.24 3.32
C ALA A 216 -9.70 -14.50 2.07
N LEU A 217 -9.11 -14.37 0.89
CA LEU A 217 -9.79 -14.65 -0.38
C LEU A 217 -10.23 -16.12 -0.50
N LYS A 218 -9.42 -17.07 -0.03
CA LYS A 218 -9.82 -18.49 0.04
C LYS A 218 -11.04 -18.71 0.93
N LYS A 219 -11.11 -18.03 2.08
CA LYS A 219 -12.27 -18.14 2.99
C LYS A 219 -13.54 -17.56 2.36
N GLU A 220 -13.43 -16.48 1.59
CA GLU A 220 -14.59 -15.90 0.89
C GLU A 220 -15.12 -16.82 -0.21
N VAL A 221 -14.23 -17.40 -1.04
CA VAL A 221 -14.61 -18.35 -2.09
C VAL A 221 -15.23 -19.62 -1.53
N ALA A 222 -14.80 -20.09 -0.35
CA ALA A 222 -15.35 -21.28 0.28
C ALA A 222 -16.75 -21.06 0.86
N LYS A 223 -17.24 -19.83 0.96
CA LYS A 223 -18.58 -19.49 1.49
C LYS A 223 -19.64 -19.25 0.41
N GLY A 224 -19.23 -18.95 -0.83
CA GLY A 224 -20.12 -18.75 -1.99
C GLY A 224 -20.26 -20.03 -2.80
#